data_14d958a071aa7d88a66b499b3bc915db
#
_entry.id   14d958a071aa7d88a66b499b3bc915db
#
_cell.length_a   1.000
_cell.length_b   1.000
_cell.length_c   1.000
_cell.angle_alpha   90.00
_cell.angle_beta   90.00
_cell.angle_gamma   90.00
#
_symmetry.space_group_name_H-M   'P 1'
#
loop_
_entity.id
_entity.type
_entity.pdbx_description
1 polymer ?
#
loop_
_entity_poly.entity_id
_entity_poly.type
_entity_poly.pdbx_seq_one_letter_code
_entity_poly.pdbx_strand_id
1 'polypeptide(L)'
;MRGDKYFMRIAIVADIHSNHIAFEAVLKDINIRDTDMTFFLGDYIFGGYGSNETVDLLMRYQKQSQKHLIISGNIEELITPIEENADWIYPVNKQIYNELGIERVSFLKSLPTNILIEEEGISMYLCHNPSEIEAFTVVDSLKRENNIPNMRGLAKIASGMESDVCIFGHYHLFMDEEVNGKRFICPSSVGMPFNGDPRAQYILLDIFEGNITTSRQYVEYDRLKLVEGFDRKGYFEKYGNWSMNMVTTILTAHNQVGSQELRK
;
A
#
# COMPACT_ATOMS: atom_id res chain seq x y z
N MET A 1 31.92 -25.33 10.75
CA MET A 1 31.69 -23.89 10.88
C MET A 1 31.14 -23.45 9.53
N ARG A 2 29.80 -23.25 9.41
CA ARG A 2 29.21 -22.56 8.27
C ARG A 2 29.64 -21.10 8.49
N GLY A 3 30.45 -20.55 7.60
CA GLY A 3 30.63 -19.11 7.52
C GLY A 3 29.26 -18.54 7.29
N ASP A 4 28.76 -17.77 8.25
CA ASP A 4 27.42 -17.17 8.23
C ASP A 4 27.40 -16.15 7.09
N LYS A 5 27.05 -16.62 5.89
CA LYS A 5 26.60 -15.72 4.83
C LYS A 5 25.23 -15.22 5.27
N TYR A 6 25.19 -13.97 5.68
CA TYR A 6 23.94 -13.37 6.14
C TYR A 6 23.01 -13.20 4.94
N PHE A 7 21.84 -13.75 5.05
CA PHE A 7 20.74 -13.61 4.09
C PHE A 7 19.60 -12.93 4.84
N MET A 8 19.16 -11.79 4.34
CA MET A 8 18.02 -11.06 4.90
C MET A 8 16.86 -11.07 3.92
N ARG A 9 15.68 -11.42 4.38
CA ARG A 9 14.42 -11.36 3.62
C ARG A 9 13.45 -10.37 4.22
N ILE A 10 12.99 -9.43 3.43
CA ILE A 10 12.07 -8.36 3.81
C ILE A 10 10.79 -8.50 2.99
N ALA A 11 9.62 -8.56 3.66
CA ALA A 11 8.34 -8.42 2.97
C ALA A 11 7.97 -6.94 2.87
N ILE A 12 7.55 -6.48 1.69
CA ILE A 12 7.15 -5.09 1.44
C ILE A 12 5.69 -5.06 1.01
N VAL A 13 4.88 -4.38 1.80
CA VAL A 13 3.40 -4.36 1.75
C VAL A 13 2.92 -2.93 1.64
N ALA A 14 2.00 -2.62 0.75
CA ALA A 14 1.44 -1.28 0.56
C ALA A 14 -0.04 -1.33 0.16
N ASP A 15 -0.74 -0.21 0.34
CA ASP A 15 -2.02 0.08 -0.28
C ASP A 15 -3.08 -0.99 0.02
N ILE A 16 -3.40 -1.18 1.30
CA ILE A 16 -4.35 -2.21 1.79
C ILE A 16 -5.80 -1.77 1.57
N HIS A 17 -6.08 -0.46 1.69
CA HIS A 17 -7.38 0.14 1.40
C HIS A 17 -8.57 -0.59 2.04
N SER A 18 -8.52 -0.81 3.35
CA SER A 18 -9.58 -1.49 4.14
C SER A 18 -9.90 -2.92 3.67
N ASN A 19 -9.12 -3.51 2.79
CA ASN A 19 -9.29 -4.90 2.34
C ASN A 19 -8.64 -5.86 3.35
N HIS A 20 -9.23 -5.93 4.54
CA HIS A 20 -8.72 -6.77 5.63
C HIS A 20 -8.63 -8.25 5.26
N ILE A 21 -9.48 -8.74 4.35
CA ILE A 21 -9.47 -10.14 3.91
C ILE A 21 -8.21 -10.45 3.09
N ALA A 22 -7.87 -9.56 2.14
CA ALA A 22 -6.63 -9.65 1.40
C ALA A 22 -5.41 -9.49 2.32
N PHE A 23 -5.46 -8.53 3.23
CA PHE A 23 -4.38 -8.28 4.18
C PHE A 23 -4.13 -9.48 5.11
N GLU A 24 -5.17 -10.08 5.65
CA GLU A 24 -5.06 -11.30 6.47
C GLU A 24 -4.43 -12.46 5.68
N ALA A 25 -4.80 -12.63 4.41
CA ALA A 25 -4.20 -13.64 3.54
C ALA A 25 -2.71 -13.38 3.28
N VAL A 26 -2.33 -12.12 3.02
CA VAL A 26 -0.93 -11.72 2.84
C VAL A 26 -0.12 -11.93 4.11
N LEU A 27 -0.63 -11.55 5.30
CA LEU A 27 0.08 -11.80 6.56
C LEU A 27 0.29 -13.30 6.84
N LYS A 28 -0.66 -14.15 6.48
CA LYS A 28 -0.49 -15.62 6.56
C LYS A 28 0.60 -16.13 5.61
N ASP A 29 0.65 -15.60 4.38
CA ASP A 29 1.68 -15.98 3.40
C ASP A 29 3.08 -15.50 3.85
N ILE A 30 3.20 -14.27 4.36
CA ILE A 30 4.46 -13.73 4.91
C ILE A 30 4.98 -14.61 6.06
N ASN A 31 4.10 -15.04 6.97
CA ASN A 31 4.49 -15.86 8.13
C ASN A 31 5.11 -17.22 7.77
N ILE A 32 4.84 -17.75 6.58
CA ILE A 32 5.44 -19.03 6.12
C ILE A 32 6.68 -18.83 5.23
N ARG A 33 7.09 -17.57 4.99
CA ARG A 33 8.19 -17.22 4.07
C ARG A 33 9.52 -16.96 4.76
N ASP A 34 9.62 -17.16 6.08
CA ASP A 34 10.81 -16.89 6.89
C ASP A 34 11.36 -15.46 6.65
N THR A 35 10.49 -14.47 6.76
CA THR A 35 10.85 -13.07 6.62
C THR A 35 11.50 -12.55 7.90
N ASP A 36 12.61 -11.82 7.78
CA ASP A 36 13.29 -11.18 8.90
C ASP A 36 12.61 -9.87 9.30
N MET A 37 12.08 -9.14 8.30
CA MET A 37 11.45 -7.84 8.49
C MET A 37 10.20 -7.71 7.60
N THR A 38 9.31 -6.79 7.98
CA THR A 38 8.17 -6.41 7.13
C THR A 38 8.05 -4.89 7.12
N PHE A 39 7.96 -4.30 5.91
CA PHE A 39 7.70 -2.88 5.70
C PHE A 39 6.28 -2.68 5.24
N PHE A 40 5.54 -1.81 5.92
CA PHE A 40 4.19 -1.39 5.59
C PHE A 40 4.22 0.07 5.15
N LEU A 41 3.84 0.34 3.92
CA LEU A 41 4.12 1.61 3.24
C LEU A 41 2.91 2.55 3.12
N GLY A 42 1.92 2.42 4.01
CA GLY A 42 0.78 3.35 4.05
C GLY A 42 -0.45 2.90 3.27
N ASP A 43 -1.47 3.76 3.29
CA ASP A 43 -2.80 3.59 2.71
C ASP A 43 -3.50 2.31 3.21
N TYR A 44 -3.66 2.23 4.54
CA TYR A 44 -4.27 1.07 5.20
C TYR A 44 -5.78 1.07 5.14
N ILE A 45 -6.39 2.25 5.16
CA ILE A 45 -7.82 2.47 5.24
C ILE A 45 -8.37 3.07 3.95
N PHE A 46 -9.68 3.35 3.90
CA PHE A 46 -10.37 3.87 2.73
C PHE A 46 -10.34 2.91 1.52
N GLY A 47 -11.52 2.62 0.98
CA GLY A 47 -11.68 1.69 -0.15
C GLY A 47 -12.65 0.55 0.15
N GLY A 48 -12.99 0.35 1.44
CA GLY A 48 -13.92 -0.68 1.88
C GLY A 48 -14.41 -0.49 3.31
N TYR A 49 -15.16 -1.46 3.78
CA TYR A 49 -15.77 -1.48 5.11
C TYR A 49 -14.86 -2.02 6.23
N GLY A 50 -13.69 -2.55 5.88
CA GLY A 50 -12.82 -3.28 6.82
C GLY A 50 -11.74 -2.43 7.47
N SER A 51 -11.94 -1.12 7.64
CA SER A 51 -10.94 -0.22 8.23
C SER A 51 -10.53 -0.63 9.64
N ASN A 52 -11.49 -0.96 10.50
CA ASN A 52 -11.22 -1.38 11.87
C ASN A 52 -10.41 -2.67 11.92
N GLU A 53 -10.83 -3.67 11.15
CA GLU A 53 -10.18 -4.97 11.05
C GLU A 53 -8.76 -4.84 10.51
N THR A 54 -8.55 -3.96 9.52
CA THR A 54 -7.23 -3.69 8.94
C THR A 54 -6.29 -3.06 9.97
N VAL A 55 -6.76 -2.02 10.68
CA VAL A 55 -5.92 -1.33 11.67
C VAL A 55 -5.63 -2.24 12.86
N ASP A 56 -6.59 -3.05 13.31
CA ASP A 56 -6.37 -4.02 14.38
C ASP A 56 -5.35 -5.11 14.01
N LEU A 57 -5.35 -5.56 12.75
CA LEU A 57 -4.34 -6.47 12.23
C LEU A 57 -2.96 -5.81 12.25
N LEU A 58 -2.85 -4.57 11.77
CA LEU A 58 -1.61 -3.82 11.72
C LEU A 58 -1.04 -3.57 13.13
N MET A 59 -1.86 -3.10 14.07
CA MET A 59 -1.47 -2.89 15.47
C MET A 59 -0.99 -4.19 16.15
N ARG A 60 -1.66 -5.31 15.87
CA ARG A 60 -1.25 -6.62 16.41
C ARG A 60 0.08 -7.07 15.81
N TYR A 61 0.26 -6.89 14.51
CA TYR A 61 1.49 -7.29 13.83
C TYR A 61 2.69 -6.47 14.29
N GLN A 62 2.51 -5.16 14.47
CA GLN A 62 3.56 -4.28 15.02
C GLN A 62 4.04 -4.74 16.41
N LYS A 63 3.13 -5.21 17.27
CA LYS A 63 3.48 -5.69 18.61
C LYS A 63 4.28 -6.99 18.61
N GLN A 64 4.31 -7.74 17.52
CA GLN A 64 5.03 -9.02 17.45
C GLN A 64 6.54 -8.84 17.31
N SER A 65 6.98 -7.77 16.65
CA SER A 65 8.40 -7.50 16.43
C SER A 65 8.67 -6.01 16.19
N GLN A 66 9.78 -5.51 16.73
CA GLN A 66 10.30 -4.17 16.39
C GLN A 66 10.90 -4.11 14.96
N LYS A 67 11.06 -5.25 14.30
CA LYS A 67 11.52 -5.36 12.91
C LYS A 67 10.40 -5.08 11.89
N HIS A 68 9.17 -4.79 12.34
CA HIS A 68 8.07 -4.36 11.48
C HIS A 68 8.04 -2.84 11.43
N LEU A 69 8.37 -2.28 10.27
CA LEU A 69 8.38 -0.83 10.05
C LEU A 69 7.07 -0.42 9.37
N ILE A 70 6.42 0.58 9.93
CA ILE A 70 5.10 1.04 9.50
C ILE A 70 5.18 2.56 9.31
N ILE A 71 4.83 3.02 8.12
CA ILE A 71 4.70 4.45 7.80
C ILE A 71 3.26 4.79 7.44
N SER A 72 2.88 6.06 7.52
CA SER A 72 1.58 6.53 7.03
C SER A 72 1.61 6.73 5.51
N GLY A 73 0.43 6.60 4.88
CA GLY A 73 0.18 7.03 3.52
C GLY A 73 -0.63 8.33 3.48
N ASN A 74 -0.95 8.80 2.28
CA ASN A 74 -1.74 10.01 2.11
C ASN A 74 -3.19 9.85 2.60
N ILE A 75 -3.72 8.65 2.65
CA ILE A 75 -5.07 8.39 3.16
C ILE A 75 -5.12 8.56 4.68
N GLU A 76 -4.10 8.18 5.41
CA GLU A 76 -4.03 8.40 6.86
C GLU A 76 -3.98 9.88 7.22
N GLU A 77 -3.39 10.72 6.38
CA GLU A 77 -3.39 12.17 6.56
C GLU A 77 -4.79 12.79 6.44
N LEU A 78 -5.67 12.18 5.64
CA LEU A 78 -7.06 12.60 5.47
C LEU A 78 -7.97 12.23 6.64
N ILE A 79 -7.49 11.44 7.61
CA ILE A 79 -8.23 11.10 8.84
C ILE A 79 -8.20 12.31 9.79
N THR A 80 -8.96 13.31 9.46
CA THR A 80 -9.22 14.45 10.34
C THR A 80 -10.73 14.56 10.56
N PRO A 81 -11.18 15.23 11.64
CA PRO A 81 -12.56 15.72 11.73
C PRO A 81 -12.75 16.70 10.57
N ILE A 82 -13.22 16.20 9.43
CA ILE A 82 -13.37 16.98 8.21
C ILE A 82 -14.61 17.87 8.36
N GLU A 83 -14.48 19.19 8.12
CA GLU A 83 -15.59 20.12 8.05
C GLU A 83 -16.50 19.80 6.85
N GLU A 84 -17.81 20.09 6.97
CA GLU A 84 -18.86 19.65 6.03
C GLU A 84 -18.72 20.12 4.56
N ASN A 85 -17.71 20.91 4.23
CA ASN A 85 -17.49 21.46 2.89
C ASN A 85 -16.38 20.78 2.10
N ALA A 86 -15.81 19.72 2.60
CA ALA A 86 -14.70 19.03 1.96
C ALA A 86 -15.20 17.87 1.10
N ASP A 87 -14.87 17.96 -0.16
CA ASP A 87 -14.74 16.92 -1.17
C ASP A 87 -15.77 15.76 -1.23
N TRP A 88 -15.96 15.19 -2.40
CA TRP A 88 -16.87 14.08 -2.75
C TRP A 88 -16.65 12.78 -1.95
N ILE A 89 -15.47 12.59 -1.37
CA ILE A 89 -15.14 11.44 -0.50
C ILE A 89 -15.54 11.68 0.97
N TYR A 90 -15.97 12.89 1.31
CA TYR A 90 -16.33 13.30 2.66
C TYR A 90 -17.27 12.34 3.40
N PRO A 91 -18.40 11.87 2.82
CA PRO A 91 -19.31 10.99 3.55
C PRO A 91 -18.67 9.66 3.95
N VAL A 92 -17.79 9.12 3.09
CA VAL A 92 -17.09 7.85 3.36
C VAL A 92 -15.99 8.05 4.39
N ASN A 93 -15.18 9.10 4.27
CA ASN A 93 -14.14 9.42 5.23
C ASN A 93 -14.70 9.73 6.62
N LYS A 94 -15.79 10.49 6.70
CA LYS A 94 -16.48 10.79 7.96
C LYS A 94 -16.96 9.52 8.64
N GLN A 95 -17.52 8.57 7.88
CA GLN A 95 -17.93 7.29 8.45
C GLN A 95 -16.72 6.51 8.96
N ILE A 96 -15.68 6.36 8.16
CA ILE A 96 -14.46 5.64 8.53
C ILE A 96 -13.87 6.25 9.81
N TYR A 97 -13.75 7.59 9.88
CA TYR A 97 -13.27 8.28 11.08
C TYR A 97 -14.09 7.95 12.32
N ASN A 98 -15.42 7.98 12.19
CA ASN A 98 -16.33 7.67 13.31
C ASN A 98 -16.27 6.19 13.73
N GLU A 99 -16.08 5.28 12.80
CA GLU A 99 -16.00 3.84 13.06
C GLU A 99 -14.66 3.42 13.67
N LEU A 100 -13.56 4.07 13.32
CA LEU A 100 -12.21 3.74 13.80
C LEU A 100 -12.08 3.89 15.33
N GLY A 101 -12.70 4.90 15.90
CA GLY A 101 -12.54 5.26 17.31
C GLY A 101 -11.17 5.85 17.64
N ILE A 102 -11.06 6.44 18.84
CA ILE A 102 -9.91 7.26 19.24
C ILE A 102 -8.57 6.50 19.24
N GLU A 103 -8.57 5.23 19.63
CA GLU A 103 -7.35 4.42 19.74
C GLU A 103 -6.72 4.18 18.36
N ARG A 104 -7.51 3.73 17.37
CA ARG A 104 -7.03 3.47 16.01
C ARG A 104 -6.63 4.74 15.29
N VAL A 105 -7.41 5.82 15.46
CA VAL A 105 -7.08 7.14 14.92
C VAL A 105 -5.76 7.63 15.50
N SER A 106 -5.56 7.52 16.81
CA SER A 106 -4.31 7.92 17.47
C SER A 106 -3.12 7.11 16.99
N PHE A 107 -3.31 5.80 16.80
CA PHE A 107 -2.28 4.93 16.24
C PHE A 107 -1.88 5.38 14.82
N LEU A 108 -2.84 5.53 13.92
CA LEU A 108 -2.57 5.95 12.53
C LEU A 108 -1.87 7.32 12.47
N LYS A 109 -2.31 8.27 13.29
CA LYS A 109 -1.67 9.60 13.38
C LYS A 109 -0.29 9.61 14.01
N SER A 110 0.09 8.57 14.74
CA SER A 110 1.42 8.43 15.34
C SER A 110 2.45 7.85 14.38
N LEU A 111 2.03 7.35 13.22
CA LEU A 111 2.92 6.75 12.24
C LEU A 111 3.82 7.80 11.58
N PRO A 112 5.11 7.54 11.40
CA PRO A 112 5.98 8.41 10.63
C PRO A 112 5.58 8.40 9.15
N THR A 113 5.82 9.50 8.44
CA THR A 113 5.59 9.61 6.98
C THR A 113 6.67 8.94 6.14
N ASN A 114 7.85 8.78 6.72
CA ASN A 114 9.01 8.14 6.08
C ASN A 114 9.97 7.57 7.13
N ILE A 115 10.79 6.64 6.69
CA ILE A 115 11.85 6.05 7.51
C ILE A 115 13.10 5.89 6.63
N LEU A 116 14.27 6.27 7.15
CA LEU A 116 15.56 5.91 6.59
C LEU A 116 16.17 4.81 7.46
N ILE A 117 16.56 3.72 6.82
CA ILE A 117 17.17 2.58 7.51
C ILE A 117 18.40 2.10 6.72
N GLU A 118 19.33 1.47 7.41
CA GLU A 118 20.47 0.80 6.79
C GLU A 118 20.49 -0.65 7.26
N GLU A 119 20.50 -1.57 6.30
CA GLU A 119 20.57 -3.00 6.53
C GLU A 119 21.58 -3.62 5.55
N GLU A 120 22.50 -4.45 6.06
CA GLU A 120 23.53 -5.11 5.26
C GLU A 120 24.38 -4.14 4.40
N GLY A 121 24.60 -2.92 4.88
CA GLY A 121 25.34 -1.88 4.16
C GLY A 121 24.56 -1.21 3.02
N ILE A 122 23.24 -1.42 2.96
CA ILE A 122 22.35 -0.81 1.98
C ILE A 122 21.44 0.18 2.68
N SER A 123 21.49 1.43 2.27
CA SER A 123 20.62 2.49 2.77
C SER A 123 19.28 2.50 2.00
N MET A 124 18.16 2.38 2.73
CA MET A 124 16.80 2.32 2.17
C MET A 124 15.95 3.46 2.72
N TYR A 125 15.36 4.23 1.84
CA TYR A 125 14.37 5.25 2.16
C TYR A 125 12.97 4.71 1.91
N LEU A 126 12.18 4.60 2.96
CA LEU A 126 10.79 4.16 2.94
C LEU A 126 9.89 5.39 2.96
N CYS A 127 9.00 5.52 1.99
CA CYS A 127 7.99 6.57 1.94
C CYS A 127 6.72 6.05 1.25
N HIS A 128 5.58 6.70 1.44
CA HIS A 128 4.40 6.29 0.70
C HIS A 128 4.43 6.81 -0.75
N ASN A 129 4.78 8.08 -0.92
CA ASN A 129 5.00 8.70 -2.24
C ASN A 129 6.36 9.43 -2.24
N PRO A 130 7.27 9.13 -3.17
CA PRO A 130 8.66 9.60 -3.11
C PRO A 130 8.82 11.10 -3.39
N SER A 131 7.84 11.76 -4.01
CA SER A 131 7.88 13.21 -4.24
C SER A 131 6.58 13.72 -4.89
N GLU A 132 6.44 15.05 -5.00
CA GLU A 132 5.43 15.72 -5.83
C GLU A 132 5.64 15.42 -7.35
N ILE A 133 6.76 14.82 -7.72
CA ILE A 133 7.05 14.37 -9.08
C ILE A 133 6.50 12.96 -9.22
N GLU A 134 5.61 12.77 -10.18
CA GLU A 134 5.04 11.45 -10.45
C GLU A 134 6.13 10.45 -10.86
N ALA A 135 6.27 9.36 -10.10
CA ALA A 135 7.20 8.28 -10.39
C ALA A 135 6.75 7.43 -11.59
N PHE A 136 5.47 7.51 -11.93
CA PHE A 136 4.90 6.89 -13.12
C PHE A 136 4.40 7.94 -14.12
N THR A 137 4.57 7.69 -15.40
CA THR A 137 3.92 8.47 -16.45
C THR A 137 2.45 8.06 -16.52
N VAL A 138 1.55 9.02 -16.33
CA VAL A 138 0.12 8.82 -16.50
C VAL A 138 -0.20 8.78 -17.97
N VAL A 139 -0.43 7.58 -18.52
CA VAL A 139 -0.83 7.38 -19.93
C VAL A 139 -2.35 7.58 -20.08
N ASP A 140 -3.11 7.14 -19.08
CA ASP A 140 -4.54 7.36 -19.00
C ASP A 140 -4.89 7.71 -17.53
N SER A 141 -5.40 8.92 -17.30
CA SER A 141 -5.78 9.40 -15.98
C SER A 141 -6.92 8.58 -15.33
N LEU A 142 -7.67 7.83 -16.14
CA LEU A 142 -8.77 6.96 -15.70
C LEU A 142 -8.34 5.51 -15.51
N LYS A 143 -7.24 5.09 -16.16
CA LYS A 143 -6.76 3.71 -16.14
C LYS A 143 -5.29 3.66 -15.79
N ARG A 144 -4.98 3.63 -14.51
CA ARG A 144 -3.58 3.59 -14.02
C ARG A 144 -2.81 2.35 -14.49
N GLU A 145 -3.48 1.29 -14.87
CA GLU A 145 -2.89 0.04 -15.39
C GLU A 145 -1.94 0.20 -16.58
N ASN A 146 -2.10 1.30 -17.32
CA ASN A 146 -1.24 1.64 -18.46
C ASN A 146 -0.10 2.59 -18.07
N ASN A 147 0.03 2.94 -16.80
CA ASN A 147 1.13 3.80 -16.36
C ASN A 147 2.46 3.04 -16.45
N ILE A 148 3.46 3.72 -16.96
CA ILE A 148 4.83 3.21 -17.07
C ILE A 148 5.76 4.01 -16.14
N PRO A 149 6.89 3.45 -15.71
CA PRO A 149 7.89 4.20 -14.95
C PRO A 149 8.29 5.50 -15.64
N ASN A 150 8.24 6.60 -14.91
CA ASN A 150 8.66 7.90 -15.41
C ASN A 150 10.18 8.08 -15.22
N MET A 151 10.98 7.59 -16.14
CA MET A 151 12.43 7.59 -16.04
C MET A 151 13.03 8.99 -15.83
N ARG A 152 12.41 10.04 -16.41
CA ARG A 152 12.84 11.43 -16.19
C ARG A 152 12.52 11.92 -14.78
N GLY A 153 11.34 11.59 -14.26
CA GLY A 153 10.94 11.88 -12.87
C GLY A 153 11.83 11.14 -11.89
N LEU A 154 12.05 9.84 -12.09
CA LEU A 154 12.95 9.02 -11.27
C LEU A 154 14.40 9.55 -11.26
N ALA A 155 14.92 9.98 -12.41
CA ALA A 155 16.27 10.57 -12.50
C ALA A 155 16.37 11.88 -11.68
N LYS A 156 15.30 12.67 -11.62
CA LYS A 156 15.26 13.88 -10.80
C LYS A 156 15.20 13.54 -9.31
N ILE A 157 14.40 12.55 -8.93
CA ILE A 157 14.35 12.03 -7.53
C ILE A 157 15.75 11.51 -7.15
N ALA A 158 16.37 10.66 -7.99
CA ALA A 158 17.68 10.08 -7.76
C ALA A 158 18.75 11.15 -7.50
N SER A 159 18.69 12.29 -8.19
CA SER A 159 19.68 13.37 -8.03
C SER A 159 19.67 14.05 -6.66
N GLY A 160 18.57 13.96 -5.92
CA GLY A 160 18.42 14.49 -4.55
C GLY A 160 18.44 13.42 -3.46
N MET A 161 18.64 12.15 -3.82
CA MET A 161 18.50 11.02 -2.92
C MET A 161 19.85 10.60 -2.34
N GLU A 162 19.98 10.57 -1.01
CA GLU A 162 21.18 10.09 -0.32
C GLU A 162 21.18 8.55 -0.22
N SER A 163 20.01 7.92 0.00
CA SER A 163 19.87 6.47 0.11
C SER A 163 20.14 5.74 -1.21
N ASP A 164 20.47 4.46 -1.13
CA ASP A 164 20.72 3.59 -2.30
C ASP A 164 19.42 3.13 -2.93
N VAL A 165 18.40 2.89 -2.11
CA VAL A 165 17.10 2.38 -2.51
C VAL A 165 15.98 3.29 -2.01
N CYS A 166 14.99 3.58 -2.86
CA CYS A 166 13.73 4.18 -2.50
C CYS A 166 12.61 3.14 -2.63
N ILE A 167 11.91 2.86 -1.54
CA ILE A 167 10.81 1.89 -1.49
C ILE A 167 9.53 2.64 -1.17
N PHE A 168 8.51 2.54 -2.04
CA PHE A 168 7.30 3.36 -1.95
C PHE A 168 6.04 2.63 -2.41
N GLY A 169 4.86 3.11 -2.02
CA GLY A 169 3.53 2.61 -2.39
C GLY A 169 2.79 3.52 -3.38
N HIS A 170 1.51 3.80 -3.10
CA HIS A 170 0.67 4.82 -3.74
C HIS A 170 0.16 4.51 -5.16
N TYR A 171 0.97 3.89 -6.00
CA TYR A 171 0.66 3.75 -7.43
C TYR A 171 -0.15 2.49 -7.76
N HIS A 172 -0.18 1.50 -6.87
CA HIS A 172 -0.85 0.21 -7.04
C HIS A 172 -0.33 -0.60 -8.24
N LEU A 173 0.88 -0.29 -8.68
CA LEU A 173 1.58 -0.93 -9.78
C LEU A 173 2.97 -1.35 -9.31
N PHE A 174 3.45 -2.45 -9.84
CA PHE A 174 4.81 -2.89 -9.54
C PHE A 174 5.85 -2.03 -10.29
N MET A 175 6.91 -1.67 -9.58
CA MET A 175 8.12 -1.08 -10.15
C MET A 175 9.35 -1.69 -9.49
N ASP A 176 10.38 -1.93 -10.28
CA ASP A 176 11.74 -2.24 -9.82
C ASP A 176 12.70 -1.75 -10.90
N GLU A 177 13.15 -0.51 -10.75
CA GLU A 177 13.94 0.21 -11.74
C GLU A 177 15.20 0.79 -11.12
N GLU A 178 16.30 0.76 -11.86
CA GLU A 178 17.55 1.42 -11.49
C GLU A 178 17.79 2.65 -12.37
N VAL A 179 17.98 3.80 -11.73
CA VAL A 179 18.20 5.08 -12.39
C VAL A 179 19.31 5.85 -11.69
N ASN A 180 20.37 6.19 -12.43
CA ASN A 180 21.54 6.92 -11.91
C ASN A 180 22.17 6.27 -10.66
N GLY A 181 22.23 4.93 -10.62
CA GLY A 181 22.79 4.15 -9.51
C GLY A 181 21.91 4.13 -8.26
N LYS A 182 20.66 4.56 -8.36
CA LYS A 182 19.64 4.46 -7.30
C LYS A 182 18.52 3.52 -7.74
N ARG A 183 18.05 2.66 -6.84
CA ARG A 183 16.99 1.69 -7.11
C ARG A 183 15.65 2.16 -6.57
N PHE A 184 14.60 2.00 -7.37
CA PHE A 184 13.23 2.40 -7.06
C PHE A 184 12.31 1.18 -7.06
N ILE A 185 11.66 0.91 -5.93
CA ILE A 185 10.87 -0.30 -5.73
C ILE A 185 9.46 0.07 -5.27
N CYS A 186 8.43 -0.40 -6.01
CA CYS A 186 7.03 -0.28 -5.62
C CYS A 186 6.37 -1.67 -5.65
N PRO A 187 5.74 -2.13 -4.55
CA PRO A 187 5.27 -3.52 -4.42
C PRO A 187 3.92 -3.79 -5.11
N SER A 188 3.31 -2.83 -5.78
CA SER A 188 1.90 -2.86 -6.17
C SER A 188 0.98 -2.63 -4.96
N SER A 189 -0.15 -3.33 -4.85
CA SER A 189 -1.14 -3.12 -3.79
C SER A 189 -1.65 -4.46 -3.25
N VAL A 190 -1.85 -4.54 -1.95
CA VAL A 190 -2.51 -5.67 -1.31
C VAL A 190 -4.01 -5.64 -1.54
N GLY A 191 -4.62 -4.48 -1.37
CA GLY A 191 -6.08 -4.37 -1.37
C GLY A 191 -6.69 -4.07 -2.72
N MET A 192 -5.95 -3.38 -3.59
CA MET A 192 -6.54 -2.80 -4.81
C MET A 192 -5.48 -2.62 -5.91
N PRO A 193 -4.86 -3.68 -6.46
CA PRO A 193 -3.92 -3.57 -7.56
C PRO A 193 -4.58 -3.04 -8.83
N PHE A 194 -3.77 -2.40 -9.74
CA PHE A 194 -4.26 -1.81 -10.99
C PHE A 194 -3.63 -2.44 -12.24
N ASN A 195 -3.28 -3.71 -12.19
CA ASN A 195 -2.55 -4.38 -13.26
C ASN A 195 -3.32 -5.53 -13.94
N GLY A 196 -4.64 -5.60 -13.73
CA GLY A 196 -5.51 -6.64 -14.29
C GLY A 196 -5.46 -8.00 -13.55
N ASP A 197 -4.65 -8.12 -12.49
CA ASP A 197 -4.60 -9.32 -11.65
C ASP A 197 -5.17 -9.00 -10.25
N PRO A 198 -6.37 -9.49 -9.89
CA PRO A 198 -7.07 -9.11 -8.67
C PRO A 198 -6.59 -9.84 -7.41
N ARG A 199 -5.54 -10.64 -7.48
CA ARG A 199 -4.91 -11.22 -6.29
C ARG A 199 -4.25 -10.14 -5.45
N ALA A 200 -4.18 -10.33 -4.14
CA ALA A 200 -3.38 -9.47 -3.28
C ALA A 200 -1.90 -9.53 -3.67
N GLN A 201 -1.22 -8.38 -3.74
CA GLN A 201 0.14 -8.33 -4.23
C GLN A 201 1.07 -7.68 -3.22
N TYR A 202 2.24 -8.28 -3.06
CA TYR A 202 3.35 -7.73 -2.29
C TYR A 202 4.67 -8.23 -2.89
N ILE A 203 5.81 -7.77 -2.39
CA ILE A 203 7.11 -8.29 -2.81
C ILE A 203 7.90 -8.84 -1.63
N LEU A 204 8.76 -9.82 -1.92
CA LEU A 204 9.90 -10.16 -1.09
C LEU A 204 11.13 -9.51 -1.68
N LEU A 205 11.88 -8.82 -0.83
CA LEU A 205 13.18 -8.24 -1.12
C LEU A 205 14.22 -9.06 -0.34
N ASP A 206 15.13 -9.66 -1.06
CA ASP A 206 16.21 -10.47 -0.50
C ASP A 206 17.53 -9.72 -0.65
N ILE A 207 18.26 -9.59 0.47
CA ILE A 207 19.61 -9.01 0.51
C ILE A 207 20.59 -10.15 0.78
N PHE A 208 21.56 -10.29 -0.12
CA PHE A 208 22.63 -11.26 0.03
C PHE A 208 23.96 -10.71 -0.49
N GLU A 209 24.98 -10.63 0.36
CA GLU A 209 26.31 -10.10 0.01
C GLU A 209 26.24 -8.72 -0.69
N GLY A 210 25.39 -7.82 -0.19
CA GLY A 210 25.21 -6.47 -0.76
C GLY A 210 24.36 -6.42 -2.06
N ASN A 211 23.87 -7.56 -2.53
CA ASN A 211 23.02 -7.61 -3.72
C ASN A 211 21.54 -7.70 -3.30
N ILE A 212 20.70 -6.92 -3.97
CA ILE A 212 19.25 -6.92 -3.77
C ILE A 212 18.59 -7.67 -4.92
N THR A 213 17.70 -8.61 -4.58
CA THR A 213 16.78 -9.23 -5.54
C THR A 213 15.35 -9.06 -5.04
N THR A 214 14.40 -8.90 -5.96
CA THR A 214 12.98 -8.81 -5.64
C THR A 214 12.20 -9.95 -6.28
N SER A 215 11.17 -10.40 -5.60
CA SER A 215 10.21 -11.36 -6.16
C SER A 215 8.78 -10.95 -5.83
N ARG A 216 7.94 -10.88 -6.88
CA ARG A 216 6.51 -10.56 -6.75
C ARG A 216 5.78 -11.73 -6.17
N GLN A 217 4.92 -11.46 -5.19
CA GLN A 217 4.04 -12.45 -4.57
C GLN A 217 2.59 -12.12 -4.91
N TYR A 218 1.82 -13.15 -5.23
CA TYR A 218 0.40 -13.07 -5.60
C TYR A 218 -0.37 -14.01 -4.71
N VAL A 219 -1.25 -13.46 -3.88
CA VAL A 219 -1.98 -14.21 -2.85
C VAL A 219 -3.46 -14.22 -3.15
N GLU A 220 -4.02 -15.40 -3.31
CA GLU A 220 -5.46 -15.58 -3.43
C GLU A 220 -6.15 -15.26 -2.09
N TYR A 221 -7.30 -14.60 -2.16
CA TYR A 221 -8.17 -14.36 -1.03
C TYR A 221 -9.64 -14.43 -1.44
N ASP A 222 -10.54 -14.50 -0.48
CA ASP A 222 -11.97 -14.61 -0.73
C ASP A 222 -12.58 -13.26 -1.12
N ARG A 223 -12.54 -12.94 -2.41
CA ARG A 223 -13.12 -11.71 -2.97
C ARG A 223 -14.64 -11.66 -2.85
N LEU A 224 -15.31 -12.82 -2.92
CA LEU A 224 -16.77 -12.86 -2.79
C LEU A 224 -17.19 -12.47 -1.38
N LYS A 225 -16.50 -12.98 -0.37
CA LYS A 225 -16.73 -12.57 1.03
C LYS A 225 -16.55 -11.06 1.24
N LEU A 226 -15.61 -10.44 0.49
CA LEU A 226 -15.44 -8.99 0.54
C LEU A 226 -16.68 -8.27 -0.04
N VAL A 227 -17.18 -8.69 -1.20
CA VAL A 227 -18.38 -8.12 -1.83
C VAL A 227 -19.62 -8.29 -0.96
N GLU A 228 -19.83 -9.47 -0.39
CA GLU A 228 -20.89 -9.74 0.58
C GLU A 228 -20.79 -8.81 1.82
N GLY A 229 -19.58 -8.45 2.20
CA GLY A 229 -19.34 -7.49 3.27
C GLY A 229 -19.80 -6.08 2.92
N PHE A 230 -19.56 -5.61 1.70
CA PHE A 230 -20.10 -4.33 1.22
C PHE A 230 -21.62 -4.28 1.29
N ASP A 231 -22.28 -5.35 0.84
CA ASP A 231 -23.74 -5.47 0.88
C ASP A 231 -24.26 -5.51 2.34
N ARG A 232 -23.75 -6.41 3.14
CA ARG A 232 -24.16 -6.58 4.56
C ARG A 232 -23.98 -5.32 5.40
N LYS A 233 -22.98 -4.49 5.08
CA LYS A 233 -22.70 -3.22 5.77
C LYS A 233 -23.46 -2.04 5.16
N GLY A 234 -24.30 -2.29 4.14
CA GLY A 234 -25.14 -1.28 3.49
C GLY A 234 -24.36 -0.27 2.63
N TYR A 235 -23.14 -0.60 2.19
CA TYR A 235 -22.30 0.31 1.42
C TYR A 235 -22.90 0.61 0.04
N PHE A 236 -23.53 -0.37 -0.62
CA PHE A 236 -24.16 -0.18 -1.91
C PHE A 236 -25.35 0.78 -1.83
N GLU A 237 -26.19 0.65 -0.81
CA GLU A 237 -27.32 1.54 -0.57
C GLU A 237 -26.85 2.97 -0.22
N LYS A 238 -25.83 3.07 0.62
CA LYS A 238 -25.39 4.35 1.18
C LYS A 238 -24.52 5.17 0.23
N TYR A 239 -23.66 4.52 -0.55
CA TYR A 239 -22.64 5.20 -1.38
C TYR A 239 -22.77 4.91 -2.87
N GLY A 240 -23.76 4.11 -3.31
CA GLY A 240 -24.12 3.91 -4.71
C GLY A 240 -22.94 3.57 -5.62
N ASN A 241 -22.75 4.42 -6.64
CA ASN A 241 -21.71 4.23 -7.66
C ASN A 241 -20.28 4.13 -7.09
N TRP A 242 -19.99 4.85 -6.00
CA TRP A 242 -18.69 4.73 -5.36
C TRP A 242 -18.40 3.30 -4.91
N SER A 243 -19.34 2.65 -4.21
CA SER A 243 -19.18 1.26 -3.77
C SER A 243 -19.08 0.29 -4.94
N MET A 244 -19.87 0.50 -6.00
CA MET A 244 -19.80 -0.31 -7.22
C MET A 244 -18.45 -0.20 -7.90
N ASN A 245 -17.88 1.01 -7.99
CA ASN A 245 -16.57 1.25 -8.59
C ASN A 245 -15.45 0.63 -7.75
N MET A 246 -15.52 0.75 -6.42
CA MET A 246 -14.55 0.10 -5.52
C MET A 246 -14.57 -1.42 -5.69
N VAL A 247 -15.76 -2.03 -5.63
CA VAL A 247 -15.92 -3.47 -5.81
C VAL A 247 -15.44 -3.92 -7.20
N THR A 248 -15.79 -3.18 -8.25
CA THR A 248 -15.34 -3.50 -9.61
C THR A 248 -13.80 -3.43 -9.70
N THR A 249 -13.19 -2.39 -9.13
CA THR A 249 -11.73 -2.27 -9.08
C THR A 249 -11.08 -3.45 -8.37
N ILE A 250 -11.61 -3.84 -7.20
CA ILE A 250 -11.08 -4.96 -6.42
C ILE A 250 -11.23 -6.29 -7.17
N LEU A 251 -12.36 -6.50 -7.85
CA LEU A 251 -12.63 -7.75 -8.56
C LEU A 251 -11.85 -7.90 -9.87
N THR A 252 -11.54 -6.79 -10.52
CA THR A 252 -10.97 -6.79 -11.88
C THR A 252 -9.52 -6.30 -11.94
N ALA A 253 -9.04 -5.67 -10.85
CA ALA A 253 -7.75 -4.96 -10.82
C ALA A 253 -7.62 -3.89 -11.92
N HIS A 254 -8.75 -3.30 -12.34
CA HIS A 254 -8.82 -2.18 -13.26
C HIS A 254 -9.41 -0.97 -12.53
N ASN A 255 -8.67 0.13 -12.47
CA ASN A 255 -9.06 1.30 -11.70
C ASN A 255 -10.36 1.94 -12.24
N GLN A 256 -11.42 1.90 -11.44
CA GLN A 256 -12.69 2.57 -11.72
C GLN A 256 -12.92 3.79 -10.81
N VAL A 257 -12.10 3.98 -9.79
CA VAL A 257 -12.31 4.98 -8.73
C VAL A 257 -12.17 6.41 -9.24
N GLY A 258 -11.35 6.63 -10.28
CA GLY A 258 -11.13 7.94 -10.89
C GLY A 258 -12.09 8.30 -12.04
N SER A 259 -13.11 7.48 -12.34
CA SER A 259 -14.02 7.75 -13.44
C SER A 259 -14.87 9.01 -13.20
N GLN A 260 -15.13 9.79 -14.27
CA GLN A 260 -15.87 11.07 -14.19
C GLN A 260 -17.31 10.93 -13.65
N GLU A 261 -17.87 9.73 -13.62
CA GLU A 261 -19.20 9.45 -13.07
C GLU A 261 -19.31 9.66 -11.56
N LEU A 262 -18.17 9.71 -10.85
CA LEU A 262 -18.11 10.03 -9.42
C LEU A 262 -18.24 11.54 -9.12
N ARG A 263 -18.19 12.39 -10.14
CA ARG A 263 -18.21 13.85 -10.00
C ARG A 263 -19.61 14.47 -10.22
N LYS A 264 -20.64 13.65 -10.26
CA LYS A 264 -22.04 14.11 -10.36
C LYS A 264 -22.80 13.63 -9.09
#